data_b610c42abd54327870a6868c8f655369
#
_entry.id   b610c42abd54327870a6868c8f655369
#
_cell.length_a   1.000
_cell.length_b   1.000
_cell.length_c   1.000
_cell.angle_alpha   90.00
_cell.angle_beta   90.00
_cell.angle_gamma   90.00
#
_symmetry.space_group_name_H-M   'P 1'
#
loop_
_entity.id
_entity.type
_entity.pdbx_description
1 polymer ?
#
loop_
_entity_poly.entity_id
_entity_poly.type
_entity_poly.pdbx_seq_one_letter_code
_entity_poly.pdbx_strand_id
1 'polypeptide(L)'
;MDTARVRELAEVGGPGFAVGFIAGCVAGLMSLIVGQPIGWAMVSALALGLPLGLLGAVYSIMLALGKVRIGGFAPVCLFWLIGFPLARLTQEVLTRLVLTGELGGPPDVLGFLAYQGLISAGFAFGFLWMHERLAPHWWRRMSDHNPAAMRIYERYASHARVMWEAREARKSRREASKSR
;
A
#
# COMPACT_ATOMS: atom_id res chain seq x y z
N MET A 1 -23.84 10.85 -1.98
CA MET A 1 -23.05 9.70 -2.52
C MET A 1 -23.86 8.45 -2.22
N ASP A 2 -24.15 7.62 -3.21
CA ASP A 2 -24.96 6.41 -3.03
C ASP A 2 -24.21 5.42 -2.11
N THR A 3 -24.90 4.89 -1.09
CA THR A 3 -24.34 3.96 -0.11
C THR A 3 -23.76 2.68 -0.76
N ALA A 4 -24.40 2.23 -1.86
CA ALA A 4 -23.92 1.11 -2.64
C ALA A 4 -22.53 1.38 -3.23
N ARG A 5 -22.32 2.56 -3.79
CA ARG A 5 -21.01 2.96 -4.37
C ARG A 5 -19.91 3.12 -3.32
N VAL A 6 -20.26 3.59 -2.12
CA VAL A 6 -19.29 3.66 -1.00
C VAL A 6 -18.81 2.27 -0.62
N ARG A 7 -19.75 1.33 -0.49
CA ARG A 7 -19.46 -0.07 -0.17
C ARG A 7 -18.59 -0.73 -1.25
N GLU A 8 -18.92 -0.56 -2.53
CA GLU A 8 -18.12 -1.09 -3.64
C GLU A 8 -16.65 -0.60 -3.57
N LEU A 9 -16.46 0.70 -3.35
CA LEU A 9 -15.12 1.28 -3.25
C LEU A 9 -14.38 0.83 -1.98
N ALA A 10 -15.08 0.68 -0.85
CA ALA A 10 -14.49 0.15 0.38
C ALA A 10 -13.96 -1.27 0.20
N GLU A 11 -14.73 -2.15 -0.44
CA GLU A 11 -14.32 -3.52 -0.75
C GLU A 11 -13.11 -3.56 -1.71
N VAL A 12 -13.08 -2.67 -2.71
CA VAL A 12 -11.93 -2.52 -3.63
C VAL A 12 -10.68 -2.00 -2.90
N GLY A 13 -10.86 -1.18 -1.88
CA GLY A 13 -9.78 -0.66 -1.04
C GLY A 13 -9.12 -1.72 -0.13
N GLY A 14 -9.80 -2.84 0.11
CA GLY A 14 -9.40 -3.88 1.07
C GLY A 14 -7.95 -4.34 0.99
N PRO A 15 -7.42 -4.73 -0.18
CA PRO A 15 -6.05 -5.21 -0.28
C PRO A 15 -5.01 -4.15 0.11
N GLY A 16 -5.19 -2.90 -0.31
CA GLY A 16 -4.28 -1.81 0.08
C GLY A 16 -4.36 -1.53 1.58
N PHE A 17 -5.58 -1.53 2.14
CA PHE A 17 -5.75 -1.41 3.59
C PHE A 17 -5.00 -2.52 4.33
N ALA A 18 -5.18 -3.78 3.93
CA ALA A 18 -4.53 -4.92 4.58
C ALA A 18 -3.00 -4.80 4.56
N VAL A 19 -2.41 -4.44 3.41
CA VAL A 19 -0.96 -4.28 3.30
C VAL A 19 -0.44 -3.16 4.20
N GLY A 20 -1.08 -2.00 4.21
CA GLY A 20 -0.69 -0.87 5.07
C GLY A 20 -0.85 -1.20 6.56
N PHE A 21 -1.95 -1.85 6.94
CA PHE A 21 -2.21 -2.25 8.32
C PHE A 21 -1.19 -3.29 8.82
N ILE A 22 -0.86 -4.29 8.01
CA ILE A 22 0.18 -5.28 8.33
C ILE A 22 1.52 -4.60 8.58
N ALA A 23 1.87 -3.58 7.81
CA ALA A 23 3.11 -2.83 8.03
C ALA A 23 3.14 -2.15 9.42
N GLY A 24 2.01 -1.61 9.87
CA GLY A 24 1.87 -1.10 11.24
C GLY A 24 2.02 -2.20 12.31
N CYS A 25 1.42 -3.38 12.07
CA CYS A 25 1.59 -4.53 12.96
C CYS A 25 3.06 -4.97 13.04
N VAL A 26 3.79 -4.97 11.93
CA VAL A 26 5.22 -5.27 11.90
C VAL A 26 6.01 -4.25 12.72
N ALA A 27 5.69 -2.96 12.61
CA ALA A 27 6.34 -1.91 13.42
C ALA A 27 6.08 -2.10 14.93
N GLY A 28 4.85 -2.46 15.31
CA GLY A 28 4.53 -2.80 16.70
C GLY A 28 5.29 -4.04 17.20
N LEU A 29 5.40 -5.08 16.36
CA LEU A 29 6.19 -6.27 16.69
C LEU A 29 7.68 -5.92 16.88
N MET A 30 8.24 -5.07 16.01
CA MET A 30 9.62 -4.59 16.17
C MET A 30 9.81 -3.82 17.49
N SER A 31 8.80 -3.04 17.90
CA SER A 31 8.83 -2.36 19.20
C SER A 31 8.91 -3.35 20.38
N LEU A 32 8.20 -4.48 20.31
CA LEU A 32 8.32 -5.56 21.32
C LEU A 32 9.71 -6.19 21.32
N ILE A 33 10.27 -6.47 20.17
CA ILE A 33 11.60 -7.10 20.04
C ILE A 33 12.69 -6.23 20.66
N VAL A 34 12.59 -4.90 20.58
CA VAL A 34 13.53 -3.97 21.24
C VAL A 34 13.19 -3.69 22.69
N GLY A 35 12.26 -4.45 23.28
CA GLY A 35 11.97 -4.42 24.72
C GLY A 35 10.95 -3.36 25.16
N GLN A 36 10.19 -2.77 24.25
CA GLN A 36 9.12 -1.85 24.64
C GLN A 36 7.95 -2.59 25.31
N PRO A 37 7.25 -1.97 26.26
CA PRO A 37 6.06 -2.54 26.88
C PRO A 37 4.98 -2.89 25.84
N ILE A 38 4.19 -3.94 26.09
CA ILE A 38 3.16 -4.41 25.17
C ILE A 38 2.13 -3.31 24.82
N GLY A 39 1.74 -2.49 25.79
CA GLY A 39 0.83 -1.36 25.58
C GLY A 39 1.40 -0.35 24.59
N TRP A 40 2.69 -0.05 24.72
CA TRP A 40 3.39 0.83 23.79
C TRP A 40 3.43 0.26 22.37
N ALA A 41 3.77 -1.01 22.25
CA ALA A 41 3.81 -1.70 20.96
C ALA A 41 2.44 -1.75 20.26
N MET A 42 1.37 -2.01 21.03
CA MET A 42 0.00 -1.99 20.51
C MET A 42 -0.42 -0.60 20.00
N VAL A 43 -0.15 0.45 20.79
CA VAL A 43 -0.44 1.84 20.39
C VAL A 43 0.34 2.19 19.14
N SER A 44 1.63 1.87 19.08
CA SER A 44 2.47 2.11 17.88
C SER A 44 1.97 1.36 16.65
N ALA A 45 1.55 0.10 16.81
CA ALA A 45 0.99 -0.70 15.72
C ALA A 45 -0.28 -0.06 15.14
N LEU A 46 -1.22 0.33 15.99
CA LEU A 46 -2.49 0.92 15.57
C LEU A 46 -2.31 2.34 15.04
N ALA A 47 -1.52 3.16 15.72
CA ALA A 47 -1.27 4.54 15.33
C ALA A 47 -0.56 4.67 13.97
N LEU A 48 0.21 3.67 13.56
CA LEU A 48 0.79 3.57 12.22
C LEU A 48 -0.07 2.78 11.25
N GLY A 49 -0.59 1.63 11.69
CA GLY A 49 -1.30 0.69 10.83
C GLY A 49 -2.60 1.28 10.25
N LEU A 50 -3.35 2.03 11.06
CA LEU A 50 -4.59 2.66 10.58
C LEU A 50 -4.32 3.71 9.49
N PRO A 51 -3.44 4.70 9.67
CA PRO A 51 -3.12 5.66 8.61
C PRO A 51 -2.55 5.01 7.35
N LEU A 52 -1.61 4.06 7.49
CA LEU A 52 -1.05 3.35 6.33
C LEU A 52 -2.11 2.49 5.63
N GLY A 53 -3.00 1.84 6.39
CA GLY A 53 -4.10 1.07 5.85
C GLY A 53 -5.07 1.95 5.06
N LEU A 54 -5.50 3.09 5.62
CA LEU A 54 -6.38 4.03 4.95
C LEU A 54 -5.74 4.58 3.66
N LEU A 55 -4.49 4.99 3.71
CA LEU A 55 -3.76 5.44 2.52
C LEU A 55 -3.62 4.30 1.50
N GLY A 56 -3.34 3.08 1.94
CA GLY A 56 -3.30 1.91 1.06
C GLY A 56 -4.65 1.63 0.39
N ALA A 57 -5.77 1.79 1.13
CA ALA A 57 -7.10 1.70 0.56
C ALA A 57 -7.34 2.77 -0.52
N VAL A 58 -6.95 4.02 -0.24
CA VAL A 58 -7.02 5.11 -1.22
C VAL A 58 -6.21 4.77 -2.47
N TYR A 59 -5.00 4.21 -2.32
CA TYR A 59 -4.20 3.77 -3.45
C TYR A 59 -4.92 2.71 -4.31
N SER A 60 -5.50 1.67 -3.69
CA SER A 60 -6.28 0.64 -4.39
C SER A 60 -7.49 1.23 -5.14
N ILE A 61 -8.19 2.19 -4.52
CA ILE A 61 -9.31 2.90 -5.14
C ILE A 61 -8.82 3.74 -6.34
N MET A 62 -7.69 4.42 -6.23
CA MET A 62 -7.10 5.18 -7.34
C MET A 62 -6.74 4.26 -8.52
N LEU A 63 -6.23 3.06 -8.26
CA LEU A 63 -6.01 2.03 -9.29
C LEU A 63 -7.33 1.62 -9.97
N ALA A 64 -8.38 1.34 -9.19
CA ALA A 64 -9.68 0.94 -9.73
C ALA A 64 -10.32 2.05 -10.57
N LEU A 65 -10.16 3.31 -10.17
CA LEU A 65 -10.63 4.48 -10.91
C LEU A 65 -9.73 4.85 -12.12
N GLY A 66 -8.64 4.13 -12.35
CA GLY A 66 -7.73 4.39 -13.46
C GLY A 66 -6.84 5.63 -13.30
N LYS A 67 -6.77 6.17 -12.08
CA LYS A 67 -5.91 7.34 -11.77
C LYS A 67 -4.44 6.97 -11.68
N VAL A 68 -4.13 5.70 -11.43
CA VAL A 68 -2.78 5.15 -11.30
C VAL A 68 -2.62 4.00 -12.30
N ARG A 69 -1.43 3.86 -12.89
CA ARG A 69 -1.09 2.76 -13.80
C ARG A 69 -0.77 1.49 -13.02
N ILE A 70 -1.30 0.36 -13.50
CA ILE A 70 -1.00 -0.98 -12.97
C ILE A 70 0.49 -1.28 -13.18
N GLY A 71 1.15 -1.79 -12.13
CA GLY A 71 2.57 -2.17 -12.16
C GLY A 71 3.55 -1.00 -12.30
N GLY A 72 3.08 0.25 -12.24
CA GLY A 72 3.93 1.43 -12.34
C GLY A 72 4.64 1.74 -11.01
N PHE A 73 5.97 1.63 -10.96
CA PHE A 73 6.74 1.94 -9.73
C PHE A 73 6.73 3.43 -9.39
N ALA A 74 6.92 4.31 -10.38
CA ALA A 74 7.00 5.76 -10.14
C ALA A 74 5.74 6.35 -9.49
N PRO A 75 4.50 6.05 -9.92
CA PRO A 75 3.30 6.50 -9.22
C PRO A 75 3.20 6.03 -7.76
N VAL A 76 3.63 4.80 -7.47
CA VAL A 76 3.67 4.25 -6.11
C VAL A 76 4.67 5.03 -5.25
N CYS A 77 5.88 5.26 -5.77
CA CYS A 77 6.90 6.05 -5.07
C CYS A 77 6.41 7.46 -4.76
N LEU A 78 5.80 8.16 -5.74
CA LEU A 78 5.27 9.50 -5.53
C LEU A 78 4.14 9.52 -4.50
N PHE A 79 3.25 8.54 -4.53
CA PHE A 79 2.17 8.42 -3.54
C PHE A 79 2.74 8.23 -2.12
N TRP A 80 3.68 7.30 -1.96
CA TRP A 80 4.25 6.99 -0.65
C TRP A 80 5.32 7.99 -0.20
N LEU A 81 5.93 8.76 -1.10
CA LEU A 81 6.82 9.87 -0.74
C LEU A 81 6.11 10.92 0.14
N ILE A 82 4.81 11.07 -0.05
CA ILE A 82 3.97 11.97 0.75
C ILE A 82 3.22 11.18 1.83
N GLY A 83 2.59 10.08 1.47
CA GLY A 83 1.71 9.32 2.35
C GLY A 83 2.44 8.69 3.54
N PHE A 84 3.62 8.13 3.34
CA PHE A 84 4.38 7.49 4.41
C PHE A 84 4.87 8.49 5.48
N PRO A 85 5.50 9.63 5.14
CA PRO A 85 5.85 10.65 6.13
C PRO A 85 4.64 11.17 6.93
N LEU A 86 3.49 11.38 6.28
CA LEU A 86 2.27 11.81 6.96
C LEU A 86 1.75 10.74 7.93
N ALA A 87 1.74 9.47 7.53
CA ALA A 87 1.37 8.37 8.43
C ALA A 87 2.32 8.25 9.63
N ARG A 88 3.62 8.44 9.41
CA ARG A 88 4.64 8.46 10.47
C ARG A 88 4.47 9.64 11.43
N LEU A 89 4.18 10.82 10.90
CA LEU A 89 3.89 12.00 11.74
C LEU A 89 2.63 11.76 12.57
N THR A 90 1.57 11.20 11.96
CA THR A 90 0.33 10.83 12.68
C THR A 90 0.63 9.82 13.78
N GLN A 91 1.44 8.80 13.52
CA GLN A 91 1.85 7.83 14.53
C GLN A 91 2.58 8.50 15.69
N GLU A 92 3.54 9.38 15.42
CA GLU A 92 4.33 10.07 16.46
C GLU A 92 3.41 10.87 17.40
N VAL A 93 2.52 11.68 16.81
CA VAL A 93 1.56 12.50 17.55
C VAL A 93 0.58 11.64 18.35
N LEU A 94 -0.02 10.62 17.73
CA LEU A 94 -1.01 9.75 18.40
C LEU A 94 -0.37 8.89 19.50
N THR A 95 0.82 8.36 19.27
CA THR A 95 1.53 7.56 20.27
C THR A 95 1.83 8.40 21.51
N ARG A 96 2.33 9.63 21.32
CA ARG A 96 2.58 10.55 22.41
C ARG A 96 1.28 10.91 23.14
N LEU A 97 0.25 11.31 22.43
CA LEU A 97 -1.04 11.66 23.01
C LEU A 97 -1.62 10.54 23.87
N VAL A 98 -1.62 9.30 23.37
CA VAL A 98 -2.22 8.15 24.06
C VAL A 98 -1.40 7.72 25.27
N LEU A 99 -0.07 7.79 25.19
CA LEU A 99 0.79 7.27 26.24
C LEU A 99 1.16 8.29 27.31
N THR A 100 1.23 9.57 26.98
CA THR A 100 1.61 10.64 27.92
C THR A 100 0.48 11.64 28.21
N GLY A 101 -0.61 11.62 27.45
CA GLY A 101 -1.68 12.63 27.52
C GLY A 101 -1.31 13.98 26.91
N GLU A 102 -0.11 14.11 26.33
CA GLU A 102 0.39 15.36 25.77
C GLU A 102 0.26 15.37 24.24
N LEU A 103 -0.33 16.43 23.71
CA LEU A 103 -0.31 16.68 22.27
C LEU A 103 1.05 17.27 21.88
N GLY A 104 1.82 16.53 21.07
CA GLY A 104 3.13 16.99 20.61
C GLY A 104 3.62 16.13 19.45
N GLY A 105 4.50 16.71 18.65
CA GLY A 105 5.16 16.04 17.52
C GLY A 105 6.70 16.07 17.70
N PRO A 106 7.43 15.63 16.67
CA PRO A 106 8.88 15.72 16.66
C PRO A 106 9.32 17.19 16.76
N PRO A 107 10.41 17.49 17.49
CA PRO A 107 10.89 18.87 17.68
C PRO A 107 11.31 19.53 16.38
N ASP A 108 11.83 18.77 15.42
CA ASP A 108 12.14 19.20 14.04
C ASP A 108 11.21 18.44 13.07
N VAL A 109 10.06 19.02 12.80
CA VAL A 109 9.05 18.40 11.89
C VAL A 109 9.58 18.28 10.46
N LEU A 110 10.32 19.28 9.95
CA LEU A 110 10.82 19.27 8.58
C LEU A 110 11.91 18.21 8.39
N GLY A 111 12.88 18.15 9.29
CA GLY A 111 13.90 17.10 9.29
C GLY A 111 13.31 15.70 9.44
N PHE A 112 12.31 15.55 10.32
CA PHE A 112 11.58 14.30 10.46
C PHE A 112 10.89 13.89 9.16
N LEU A 113 10.13 14.77 8.51
CA LEU A 113 9.43 14.48 7.26
C LEU A 113 10.40 14.17 6.12
N ALA A 114 11.51 14.91 6.02
CA ALA A 114 12.56 14.66 5.03
C ALA A 114 13.17 13.27 5.20
N TYR A 115 13.51 12.88 6.44
CA TYR A 115 14.02 11.55 6.77
C TYR A 115 13.02 10.45 6.43
N GLN A 116 11.74 10.63 6.81
CA GLN A 116 10.69 9.67 6.48
C GLN A 116 10.44 9.59 4.96
N GLY A 117 10.58 10.70 4.24
CA GLY A 117 10.54 10.73 2.77
C GLY A 117 11.61 9.86 2.14
N LEU A 118 12.84 9.88 2.67
CA LEU A 118 13.91 9.01 2.21
C LEU A 118 13.60 7.52 2.44
N ILE A 119 13.07 7.17 3.62
CA ILE A 119 12.68 5.79 3.96
C ILE A 119 11.49 5.31 3.11
N SER A 120 10.61 6.23 2.70
CA SER A 120 9.37 5.90 1.97
C SER A 120 9.60 5.11 0.69
N ALA A 121 10.77 5.24 0.06
CA ALA A 121 11.12 4.49 -1.16
C ALA A 121 11.17 2.98 -0.89
N GLY A 122 11.77 2.55 0.23
CA GLY A 122 11.77 1.16 0.67
C GLY A 122 10.39 0.64 0.99
N PHE A 123 9.59 1.46 1.68
CA PHE A 123 8.19 1.13 1.97
C PHE A 123 7.37 1.00 0.68
N ALA A 124 7.51 1.91 -0.28
CA ALA A 124 6.81 1.89 -1.55
C ALA A 124 7.08 0.61 -2.34
N PHE A 125 8.35 0.14 -2.33
CA PHE A 125 8.73 -1.12 -2.96
C PHE A 125 8.04 -2.32 -2.30
N GLY A 126 8.11 -2.42 -0.98
CA GLY A 126 7.47 -3.49 -0.20
C GLY A 126 5.94 -3.47 -0.36
N PHE A 127 5.34 -2.29 -0.30
CA PHE A 127 3.90 -2.10 -0.51
C PHE A 127 3.48 -2.57 -1.91
N LEU A 128 4.15 -2.11 -2.96
CA LEU A 128 3.85 -2.52 -4.34
C LEU A 128 3.94 -4.03 -4.49
N TRP A 129 5.04 -4.64 -4.01
CA TRP A 129 5.26 -6.07 -4.13
C TRP A 129 4.16 -6.90 -3.45
N MET A 130 3.75 -6.54 -2.24
CA MET A 130 2.66 -7.22 -1.53
C MET A 130 1.31 -6.95 -2.16
N HIS A 131 1.04 -5.69 -2.52
CA HIS A 131 -0.21 -5.29 -3.12
C HIS A 131 -0.46 -6.00 -4.47
N GLU A 132 0.53 -6.05 -5.36
CA GLU A 132 0.42 -6.74 -6.65
C GLU A 132 0.20 -8.25 -6.51
N ARG A 133 0.58 -8.85 -5.38
CA ARG A 133 0.31 -10.26 -5.08
C ARG A 133 -1.08 -10.48 -4.49
N LEU A 134 -1.53 -9.63 -3.59
CA LEU A 134 -2.78 -9.81 -2.85
C LEU A 134 -4.00 -9.29 -3.62
N ALA A 135 -3.88 -8.12 -4.25
CA ALA A 135 -5.00 -7.40 -4.83
C ALA A 135 -5.74 -8.16 -5.95
N PRO A 136 -5.08 -8.82 -6.92
CA PRO A 136 -5.78 -9.58 -7.95
C PRO A 136 -6.61 -10.75 -7.39
N HIS A 137 -6.10 -11.44 -6.35
CA HIS A 137 -6.82 -12.53 -5.70
C HIS A 137 -8.04 -12.02 -4.92
N TRP A 138 -7.88 -10.88 -4.24
CA TRP A 138 -8.97 -10.22 -3.53
C TRP A 138 -10.06 -9.77 -4.49
N TRP A 139 -9.74 -9.02 -5.54
CA TRP A 139 -10.72 -8.51 -6.50
C TRP A 139 -11.40 -9.62 -7.28
N ARG A 140 -10.71 -10.70 -7.59
CA ARG A 140 -11.33 -11.89 -8.18
C ARG A 140 -12.44 -12.47 -7.29
N ARG A 141 -12.22 -12.52 -5.96
CA ARG A 141 -13.25 -13.01 -5.03
C ARG A 141 -14.45 -12.06 -4.91
N MET A 142 -14.20 -10.76 -5.05
CA MET A 142 -15.24 -9.74 -4.98
C MET A 142 -15.97 -9.52 -6.31
N SER A 143 -15.44 -10.03 -7.44
CA SER A 143 -15.97 -9.78 -8.79
C SER A 143 -17.40 -10.28 -8.99
N ASP A 144 -17.84 -11.29 -8.25
CA ASP A 144 -19.17 -11.88 -8.37
C ASP A 144 -20.29 -10.92 -7.92
N HIS A 145 -20.00 -9.98 -7.03
CA HIS A 145 -21.00 -9.06 -6.48
C HIS A 145 -20.58 -7.58 -6.55
N ASN A 146 -19.35 -7.29 -6.92
CA ASN A 146 -18.81 -5.93 -6.98
C ASN A 146 -18.33 -5.58 -8.41
N PRO A 147 -19.10 -4.77 -9.15
CA PRO A 147 -18.73 -4.39 -10.52
C PRO A 147 -17.42 -3.61 -10.63
N ALA A 148 -17.04 -2.87 -9.58
CA ALA A 148 -15.77 -2.15 -9.57
C ALA A 148 -14.58 -3.11 -9.41
N ALA A 149 -14.72 -4.13 -8.56
CA ALA A 149 -13.73 -5.20 -8.40
C ALA A 149 -13.58 -6.02 -9.69
N MET A 150 -14.68 -6.34 -10.36
CA MET A 150 -14.67 -7.04 -11.67
C MET A 150 -13.86 -6.24 -12.69
N ARG A 151 -14.18 -4.95 -12.89
CA ARG A 151 -13.48 -4.10 -13.86
C ARG A 151 -11.97 -4.00 -13.60
N ILE A 152 -11.55 -3.84 -12.35
CA ILE A 152 -10.12 -3.77 -12.04
C ILE A 152 -9.43 -5.12 -12.24
N TYR A 153 -10.08 -6.22 -11.88
CA TYR A 153 -9.56 -7.56 -12.09
C TYR A 153 -9.35 -7.87 -13.60
N GLU A 154 -10.30 -7.54 -14.44
CA GLU A 154 -10.18 -7.70 -15.90
C GLU A 154 -9.01 -6.88 -16.48
N ARG A 155 -8.80 -5.65 -15.97
CA ARG A 155 -7.64 -4.83 -16.36
C ARG A 155 -6.32 -5.46 -15.96
N TYR A 156 -6.24 -6.08 -14.78
CA TYR A 156 -5.06 -6.83 -14.36
C TYR A 156 -4.82 -8.07 -15.21
N ALA A 157 -5.87 -8.83 -15.52
CA ALA A 157 -5.79 -10.00 -16.37
C ALA A 157 -5.33 -9.65 -17.81
N SER A 158 -5.85 -8.59 -18.38
CA SER A 158 -5.42 -8.10 -19.70
C SER A 158 -3.96 -7.61 -19.68
N HIS A 159 -3.56 -6.87 -18.66
CA HIS A 159 -2.17 -6.43 -18.51
C HIS A 159 -1.19 -7.60 -18.38
N ALA A 160 -1.54 -8.60 -17.58
CA ALA A 160 -0.74 -9.82 -17.43
C ALA A 160 -0.59 -10.59 -18.76
N ARG A 161 -1.66 -10.67 -19.55
CA ARG A 161 -1.63 -11.31 -20.87
C ARG A 161 -0.67 -10.60 -21.82
N VAL A 162 -0.77 -9.28 -21.94
CA VAL A 162 0.12 -8.47 -22.78
C VAL A 162 1.59 -8.63 -22.36
N MET A 163 1.86 -8.64 -21.07
CA MET A 163 3.21 -8.83 -20.57
C MET A 163 3.75 -10.24 -20.85
N TRP A 164 2.89 -11.25 -20.77
CA TRP A 164 3.27 -12.63 -21.11
C TRP A 164 3.57 -12.77 -22.61
N GLU A 165 2.72 -12.30 -23.49
CA GLU A 165 2.90 -12.31 -24.94
C GLU A 165 4.20 -11.59 -25.35
N ALA A 166 4.47 -10.43 -24.75
CA ALA A 166 5.72 -9.69 -24.98
C ALA A 166 6.98 -10.46 -24.53
N ARG A 167 6.90 -11.25 -23.45
CA ARG A 167 8.00 -12.12 -23.01
C ARG A 167 8.24 -13.26 -23.98
N GLU A 168 7.19 -13.95 -24.43
CA GLU A 168 7.30 -15.04 -25.38
C GLU A 168 7.87 -14.55 -26.73
N ALA A 169 7.42 -13.41 -27.22
CA ALA A 169 7.95 -12.81 -28.45
C ALA A 169 9.45 -12.43 -28.32
N ARG A 170 9.90 -12.01 -27.14
CA ARG A 170 11.33 -11.73 -26.89
C ARG A 170 12.15 -13.02 -26.82
N LYS A 171 11.59 -14.09 -26.24
CA LYS A 171 12.24 -15.39 -26.14
C LYS A 171 12.45 -15.99 -27.53
N SER A 172 11.42 -16.05 -28.36
CA SER A 172 11.49 -16.59 -29.72
C SER A 172 12.47 -15.80 -30.62
N ARG A 173 12.54 -14.46 -30.49
CA ARG A 173 13.55 -13.66 -31.20
C ARG A 173 14.98 -13.99 -30.78
N ARG A 174 15.23 -14.24 -29.50
CA ARG A 174 16.55 -14.63 -28.99
C ARG A 174 16.96 -16.02 -29.48
N GLU A 175 16.04 -16.97 -29.55
CA GLU A 175 16.26 -18.32 -30.06
C GLU A 175 16.59 -18.28 -31.55
N ALA A 176 15.81 -17.55 -32.34
CA ALA A 176 16.07 -17.35 -33.76
C ALA A 176 17.43 -16.65 -34.08
N SER A 177 17.89 -15.77 -33.17
CA SER A 177 19.19 -15.11 -33.29
C SER A 177 20.39 -16.03 -32.95
N LYS A 178 20.17 -17.09 -32.13
CA LYS A 178 21.20 -18.06 -31.76
C LYS A 178 21.36 -19.19 -32.78
N SER A 179 20.37 -19.40 -33.62
CA SER A 179 20.37 -20.44 -34.68
C SER A 179 20.95 -19.95 -36.01
N ARG A 180 21.37 -18.70 -36.09
CA ARG A 180 22.10 -18.10 -37.21
C ARG A 180 23.61 -17.96 -36.89
#